data_309f89abc414b737e4b38f289a95781f
#
_entry.id   309f89abc414b737e4b38f289a95781f
#
_cell.length_a   1.000
_cell.length_b   1.000
_cell.length_c   1.000
_cell.angle_alpha   90.00
_cell.angle_beta   90.00
_cell.angle_gamma   90.00
#
_symmetry.space_group_name_H-M   'P 1'
#
loop_
_entity.id
_entity.type
_entity.pdbx_description
1 polymer ?
#
loop_
_entity_poly.entity_id
_entity_poly.type
_entity_poly.pdbx_seq_one_letter_code
_entity_poly.pdbx_strand_id
1 'polypeptide(L)'
;MPNESPDVLRQKLAQRLKQYDIIITNTKAIPYGIQWKVVRAEKTAILNTYHGKKGFRLVIQTKDPEWKEELEALATNLNSSGAEVKKTKAATEDRKVIDTYVIGCDESGKGDVLGPLVVAAVYLTKDQAREVVSWGVRDSKELTDLQITKLAQRFLDQYEDQAEVTILVPQLYNEKYAAYQKNGKNLNDLLTDLHFANMKKLLQCFPAEQIILDRFAREELMQKKWATAQITVPLLQTPRGERYPAVAMASILARAAFVDTLAELGRKYYTTLPKGASFMVRQFLASFAQKHAQKDLQMIGKWHFSTFDRYR
;
A
#
# COMPACT_ATOMS: atom_id res chain seq x y z
N MET A 1 23.62 -18.03 12.22
CA MET A 1 22.51 -19.01 12.31
C MET A 1 22.47 -19.83 11.05
N PRO A 2 22.24 -21.14 11.07
CA PRO A 2 22.29 -21.96 9.87
C PRO A 2 21.18 -21.54 8.92
N ASN A 3 21.51 -21.28 7.65
CA ASN A 3 20.55 -21.17 6.56
C ASN A 3 19.66 -22.43 6.59
N GLU A 4 18.34 -22.25 6.60
CA GLU A 4 17.41 -23.38 6.47
C GLU A 4 17.81 -24.24 5.27
N SER A 5 17.74 -25.56 5.42
CA SER A 5 18.12 -26.44 4.32
C SER A 5 17.20 -26.22 3.12
N PRO A 6 17.68 -26.41 1.89
CA PRO A 6 16.87 -26.28 0.67
C PRO A 6 15.58 -27.09 0.72
N ASP A 7 15.61 -28.22 1.38
CA ASP A 7 14.48 -29.14 1.50
C ASP A 7 13.40 -28.60 2.44
N VAL A 8 13.79 -27.91 3.53
CA VAL A 8 12.84 -27.23 4.42
C VAL A 8 12.11 -26.10 3.69
N LEU A 9 12.83 -25.30 2.90
CA LEU A 9 12.22 -24.21 2.11
C LEU A 9 11.27 -24.76 1.04
N ARG A 10 11.62 -25.89 0.41
CA ARG A 10 10.75 -26.59 -0.55
C ARG A 10 9.51 -27.14 0.11
N GLN A 11 9.63 -27.74 1.29
CA GLN A 11 8.48 -28.25 2.07
C GLN A 11 7.53 -27.10 2.45
N LYS A 12 8.06 -25.98 2.92
CA LYS A 12 7.28 -24.78 3.23
C LYS A 12 6.54 -24.24 1.99
N LEU A 13 7.21 -24.20 0.84
CA LEU A 13 6.59 -23.79 -0.42
C LEU A 13 5.48 -24.77 -0.83
N ALA A 14 5.71 -26.07 -0.77
CA ALA A 14 4.72 -27.08 -1.10
C ALA A 14 3.48 -27.00 -0.19
N GLN A 15 3.69 -26.85 1.11
CA GLN A 15 2.62 -26.70 2.08
C GLN A 15 1.79 -25.42 1.82
N ARG A 16 2.47 -24.34 1.45
CA ARG A 16 1.81 -23.06 1.14
C ARG A 16 1.01 -23.14 -0.16
N LEU A 17 1.57 -23.73 -1.23
CA LEU A 17 0.84 -23.96 -2.46
C LEU A 17 -0.46 -24.74 -2.20
N LYS A 18 -0.40 -25.78 -1.36
CA LYS A 18 -1.57 -26.57 -0.95
C LYS A 18 -2.63 -25.74 -0.22
N GLN A 19 -2.24 -24.77 0.63
CA GLN A 19 -3.17 -23.88 1.32
C GLN A 19 -3.97 -22.96 0.39
N TYR A 20 -3.48 -22.76 -0.84
CA TYR A 20 -4.12 -21.93 -1.86
C TYR A 20 -4.70 -22.76 -3.01
N ASP A 21 -4.98 -24.05 -2.77
CA ASP A 21 -5.52 -24.99 -3.73
C ASP A 21 -4.68 -25.13 -5.01
N ILE A 22 -3.37 -24.93 -4.89
CA ILE A 22 -2.42 -25.09 -5.99
C ILE A 22 -1.81 -26.49 -5.90
N ILE A 23 -2.07 -27.31 -6.91
CA ILE A 23 -1.67 -28.71 -6.95
C ILE A 23 -0.33 -28.84 -7.69
N ILE A 24 0.64 -29.53 -7.08
CA ILE A 24 1.88 -29.91 -7.75
C ILE A 24 1.59 -31.20 -8.54
N THR A 25 1.54 -31.07 -9.86
CA THR A 25 1.21 -32.21 -10.76
C THR A 25 2.42 -32.96 -11.23
N ASN A 26 3.60 -32.33 -11.23
CA ASN A 26 4.86 -33.00 -11.63
C ASN A 26 6.05 -32.36 -10.92
N THR A 27 7.06 -33.15 -10.61
CA THR A 27 8.32 -32.73 -10.00
C THR A 27 9.47 -33.36 -10.77
N LYS A 28 10.42 -32.54 -11.24
CA LYS A 28 11.60 -32.96 -12.00
C LYS A 28 12.86 -32.36 -11.41
N ALA A 29 13.89 -33.16 -11.22
CA ALA A 29 15.22 -32.65 -10.88
C ALA A 29 15.80 -31.87 -12.08
N ILE A 30 16.38 -30.69 -11.80
CA ILE A 30 17.09 -29.88 -12.78
C ILE A 30 18.47 -29.52 -12.21
N PRO A 31 19.43 -29.08 -13.03
CA PRO A 31 20.74 -28.66 -12.54
C PRO A 31 20.60 -27.60 -11.43
N TYR A 32 21.16 -27.90 -10.26
CA TYR A 32 21.15 -27.09 -9.05
C TYR A 32 19.76 -26.81 -8.44
N GLY A 33 18.71 -27.62 -8.78
CA GLY A 33 17.39 -27.34 -8.30
C GLY A 33 16.33 -28.41 -8.60
N ILE A 34 15.08 -28.00 -8.36
CA ILE A 34 13.89 -28.81 -8.68
C ILE A 34 12.90 -27.92 -9.45
N GLN A 35 12.34 -28.48 -10.51
CA GLN A 35 11.24 -27.92 -11.26
C GLN A 35 9.93 -28.56 -10.81
N TRP A 36 8.93 -27.75 -10.54
CA TRP A 36 7.56 -28.19 -10.25
C TRP A 36 6.61 -27.66 -11.32
N LYS A 37 5.75 -28.54 -11.81
CA LYS A 37 4.58 -28.12 -12.57
C LYS A 37 3.41 -28.00 -11.62
N VAL A 38 2.84 -26.80 -11.54
CA VAL A 38 1.72 -26.50 -10.64
C VAL A 38 0.48 -26.09 -11.43
N VAL A 39 -0.68 -26.47 -10.92
CA VAL A 39 -1.98 -26.24 -11.55
C VAL A 39 -2.97 -25.78 -10.51
N ARG A 40 -3.83 -24.80 -10.87
CA ARG A 40 -5.02 -24.44 -10.15
C ARG A 40 -6.12 -24.07 -11.15
N ALA A 41 -7.22 -24.83 -11.13
CA ALA A 41 -8.26 -24.77 -12.15
C ALA A 41 -7.65 -24.94 -13.57
N GLU A 42 -7.87 -23.99 -14.46
CA GLU A 42 -7.31 -24.00 -15.84
C GLU A 42 -5.91 -23.38 -15.97
N LYS A 43 -5.35 -22.84 -14.87
CA LYS A 43 -4.06 -22.16 -14.88
C LYS A 43 -2.91 -23.14 -14.62
N THR A 44 -1.84 -23.04 -15.42
CA THR A 44 -0.62 -23.85 -15.28
C THR A 44 0.60 -22.96 -15.17
N ALA A 45 1.51 -23.30 -14.25
CA ALA A 45 2.82 -22.65 -14.14
C ALA A 45 3.93 -23.66 -13.88
N ILE A 46 5.16 -23.26 -14.21
CA ILE A 46 6.39 -23.97 -13.87
C ILE A 46 7.16 -23.16 -12.84
N LEU A 47 7.44 -23.77 -11.70
CA LEU A 47 8.23 -23.21 -10.62
C LEU A 47 9.60 -23.91 -10.61
N ASN A 48 10.69 -23.17 -10.88
CA ASN A 48 12.03 -23.66 -10.76
C ASN A 48 12.66 -23.15 -9.46
N THR A 49 12.93 -24.05 -8.53
CA THR A 49 13.63 -23.73 -7.28
C THR A 49 15.11 -24.07 -7.43
N TYR A 50 15.97 -23.10 -7.27
CA TYR A 50 17.41 -23.25 -7.31
C TYR A 50 18.02 -23.04 -5.93
N HIS A 51 19.10 -23.77 -5.64
CA HIS A 51 19.91 -23.53 -4.46
C HIS A 51 21.40 -23.46 -4.86
N GLY A 52 22.00 -22.32 -4.66
CA GLY A 52 23.39 -22.04 -5.01
C GLY A 52 24.11 -21.27 -3.91
N LYS A 53 25.37 -20.89 -4.17
CA LYS A 53 26.21 -20.11 -3.25
C LYS A 53 25.56 -18.79 -2.75
N LYS A 54 24.56 -18.27 -3.49
CA LYS A 54 23.81 -17.05 -3.18
C LYS A 54 22.47 -17.31 -2.46
N GLY A 55 22.19 -18.55 -2.04
CA GLY A 55 20.96 -18.94 -1.35
C GLY A 55 19.88 -19.53 -2.27
N PHE A 56 18.64 -19.59 -1.73
CA PHE A 56 17.46 -20.11 -2.43
C PHE A 56 16.92 -19.08 -3.41
N ARG A 57 16.62 -19.54 -4.64
CA ARG A 57 16.01 -18.70 -5.70
C ARG A 57 14.85 -19.46 -6.32
N LEU A 58 13.72 -18.77 -6.48
CA LEU A 58 12.56 -19.24 -7.22
C LEU A 58 12.43 -18.47 -8.54
N VAL A 59 12.17 -19.21 -9.62
CA VAL A 59 11.85 -18.64 -10.94
C VAL A 59 10.51 -19.20 -11.38
N ILE A 60 9.57 -18.32 -11.70
CA ILE A 60 8.19 -18.66 -12.08
C ILE A 60 8.00 -18.40 -13.56
N GLN A 61 7.49 -19.41 -14.27
CA GLN A 61 7.19 -19.37 -15.70
C GLN A 61 5.71 -19.70 -15.90
N THR A 62 4.94 -18.75 -16.39
CA THR A 62 3.54 -18.92 -16.79
C THR A 62 3.20 -17.92 -17.89
N LYS A 63 2.18 -18.22 -18.69
CA LYS A 63 1.63 -17.30 -19.69
C LYS A 63 0.64 -16.29 -19.12
N ASP A 64 0.22 -16.48 -17.87
CA ASP A 64 -0.72 -15.63 -17.16
C ASP A 64 0.07 -14.67 -16.21
N PRO A 65 0.17 -13.38 -16.55
CA PRO A 65 0.92 -12.42 -15.74
C PRO A 65 0.35 -12.24 -14.33
N GLU A 66 -0.98 -12.28 -14.17
CA GLU A 66 -1.65 -12.11 -12.87
C GLU A 66 -1.35 -13.31 -11.96
N TRP A 67 -1.34 -14.53 -12.53
CA TRP A 67 -0.98 -15.72 -11.77
C TRP A 67 0.52 -15.77 -11.42
N LYS A 68 1.36 -15.15 -12.25
CA LYS A 68 2.78 -14.99 -11.93
C LYS A 68 2.97 -14.12 -10.69
N GLU A 69 2.32 -12.95 -10.63
CA GLU A 69 2.36 -12.07 -9.45
C GLU A 69 1.86 -12.76 -8.18
N GLU A 70 0.77 -13.52 -8.29
CA GLU A 70 0.23 -14.28 -7.15
C GLU A 70 1.22 -15.33 -6.63
N LEU A 71 1.84 -16.10 -7.52
CA LEU A 71 2.85 -17.09 -7.17
C LEU A 71 4.12 -16.44 -6.61
N GLU A 72 4.52 -15.27 -7.10
CA GLU A 72 5.63 -14.48 -6.56
C GLU A 72 5.32 -13.97 -5.15
N ALA A 73 4.10 -13.48 -4.90
CA ALA A 73 3.64 -13.07 -3.57
C ALA A 73 3.64 -14.22 -2.56
N LEU A 74 3.20 -15.42 -3.00
CA LEU A 74 3.25 -16.63 -2.19
C LEU A 74 4.69 -17.06 -1.85
N ALA A 75 5.63 -16.81 -2.74
CA ALA A 75 7.03 -17.15 -2.56
C ALA A 75 7.79 -16.15 -1.68
N THR A 76 7.47 -14.86 -1.79
CA THR A 76 8.14 -13.79 -1.02
C THR A 76 7.95 -14.00 0.49
N ASN A 77 6.83 -14.51 0.92
CA ASN A 77 6.53 -14.81 2.31
C ASN A 77 7.17 -16.12 2.85
N LEU A 78 7.87 -16.92 2.04
CA LEU A 78 8.55 -18.12 2.51
C LEU A 78 9.81 -17.81 3.34
N ASN A 79 10.41 -16.66 3.12
CA ASN A 79 11.59 -16.20 3.86
C ASN A 79 11.26 -15.48 5.16
N SER A 80 9.98 -15.33 5.54
CA SER A 80 9.54 -14.49 6.66
C SER A 80 9.29 -15.21 7.99
N SER A 81 9.69 -16.47 8.15
CA SER A 81 9.75 -17.11 9.48
C SER A 81 11.20 -17.14 9.96
N GLY A 82 11.62 -16.08 10.68
CA GLY A 82 12.87 -16.09 11.45
C GLY A 82 14.14 -15.65 10.72
N ALA A 83 14.03 -14.91 9.64
CA ALA A 83 15.20 -14.25 9.08
C ALA A 83 15.33 -12.85 9.70
N GLU A 84 16.33 -12.67 10.56
CA GLU A 84 17.01 -11.39 10.64
C GLU A 84 17.10 -10.82 9.22
N VAL A 85 16.54 -9.61 9.07
CA VAL A 85 16.75 -8.80 7.88
C VAL A 85 18.24 -8.84 7.58
N LYS A 86 18.66 -9.58 6.54
CA LYS A 86 19.94 -9.28 5.92
C LYS A 86 19.84 -7.79 5.59
N LYS A 87 20.53 -6.98 6.37
CA LYS A 87 20.85 -5.60 6.03
C LYS A 87 21.42 -5.62 4.61
N THR A 88 20.55 -5.45 3.62
CA THR A 88 21.02 -4.99 2.33
C THR A 88 21.56 -3.61 2.62
N LYS A 89 22.87 -3.43 2.46
CA LYS A 89 23.59 -2.14 2.62
C LYS A 89 22.97 -1.02 1.78
N ALA A 90 22.03 -1.33 0.90
CA ALA A 90 21.29 -0.36 0.09
C ALA A 90 20.10 0.31 0.81
N ALA A 91 19.57 -0.27 1.91
CA ALA A 91 18.37 0.28 2.57
C ALA A 91 18.70 1.29 3.69
N THR A 92 19.96 1.45 4.07
CA THR A 92 20.40 2.41 5.10
C THR A 92 20.99 3.70 4.53
N GLU A 93 21.33 3.75 3.24
CA GLU A 93 21.99 4.92 2.64
C GLU A 93 21.00 5.98 2.08
N ASP A 94 19.70 5.67 1.96
CA ASP A 94 18.76 6.57 1.29
C ASP A 94 17.71 7.22 2.24
N ARG A 95 17.82 7.01 3.55
CA ARG A 95 16.95 7.68 4.53
C ARG A 95 17.45 9.07 4.83
N LYS A 96 16.70 10.07 4.40
CA LYS A 96 17.00 11.46 4.66
C LYS A 96 16.34 11.94 5.95
N VAL A 97 16.98 11.74 7.09
CA VAL A 97 16.59 12.47 8.30
C VAL A 97 16.99 13.92 8.08
N ILE A 98 16.01 14.78 7.89
CA ILE A 98 16.21 16.23 7.85
C ILE A 98 16.37 16.71 9.28
N ASP A 99 17.36 17.56 9.50
CA ASP A 99 17.75 18.05 10.81
C ASP A 99 16.88 19.25 11.24
N THR A 100 15.54 19.13 11.02
CA THR A 100 14.58 20.19 11.26
C THR A 100 13.18 19.63 11.55
N TYR A 101 12.20 20.52 11.75
CA TYR A 101 10.79 20.21 12.00
C TYR A 101 10.04 20.06 10.68
N VAL A 102 9.49 18.87 10.42
CA VAL A 102 8.95 18.52 9.10
C VAL A 102 7.49 18.07 9.20
N ILE A 103 6.66 18.53 8.27
CA ILE A 103 5.38 17.90 7.96
C ILE A 103 5.58 17.01 6.73
N GLY A 104 5.32 15.72 6.86
CA GLY A 104 5.32 14.74 5.76
C GLY A 104 3.90 14.36 5.37
N CYS A 105 3.63 14.17 4.05
CA CYS A 105 2.29 13.87 3.55
C CYS A 105 2.34 12.74 2.51
N ASP A 106 1.32 11.85 2.59
CA ASP A 106 1.11 10.76 1.63
C ASP A 106 -0.38 10.37 1.57
N GLU A 107 -0.77 9.55 0.57
CA GLU A 107 -2.12 9.04 0.41
C GLU A 107 -2.16 7.51 0.27
N SER A 108 -3.34 6.93 0.55
CA SER A 108 -3.66 5.53 0.28
C SER A 108 -5.02 5.37 -0.39
N GLY A 109 -5.18 4.33 -1.20
CA GLY A 109 -6.45 4.02 -1.85
C GLY A 109 -6.68 4.71 -3.20
N LYS A 110 -5.76 5.54 -3.70
CA LYS A 110 -5.88 6.23 -5.00
C LYS A 110 -6.08 5.26 -6.16
N GLY A 111 -5.33 4.16 -6.18
CA GLY A 111 -5.38 3.12 -7.21
C GLY A 111 -6.32 1.95 -6.90
N ASP A 112 -6.95 1.94 -5.73
CA ASP A 112 -7.87 0.86 -5.33
C ASP A 112 -9.29 1.16 -5.79
N VAL A 113 -9.92 0.20 -6.47
CA VAL A 113 -11.32 0.31 -6.93
C VAL A 113 -12.27 0.34 -5.74
N LEU A 114 -12.02 -0.51 -4.73
CA LEU A 114 -12.84 -0.64 -3.52
C LEU A 114 -12.19 0.09 -2.34
N GLY A 115 -13.02 0.46 -1.37
CA GLY A 115 -12.58 1.14 -0.15
C GLY A 115 -12.37 2.64 -0.30
N PRO A 116 -11.87 3.30 0.75
CA PRO A 116 -11.77 4.75 0.83
C PRO A 116 -10.64 5.33 -0.04
N LEU A 117 -10.63 6.66 -0.16
CA LEU A 117 -9.42 7.44 -0.42
C LEU A 117 -8.99 8.06 0.91
N VAL A 118 -7.74 7.86 1.29
CA VAL A 118 -7.20 8.39 2.55
C VAL A 118 -6.01 9.28 2.25
N VAL A 119 -5.96 10.44 2.89
CA VAL A 119 -4.83 11.37 2.84
C VAL A 119 -4.37 11.61 4.26
N ALA A 120 -3.06 11.50 4.51
CA ALA A 120 -2.49 11.76 5.82
C ALA A 120 -1.35 12.78 5.76
N ALA A 121 -1.22 13.54 6.84
CA ALA A 121 -0.10 14.42 7.12
C ALA A 121 0.39 14.18 8.54
N VAL A 122 1.70 14.21 8.75
CA VAL A 122 2.35 13.97 10.04
C VAL A 122 3.42 15.01 10.26
N TYR A 123 3.37 15.66 11.42
CA TYR A 123 4.44 16.53 11.91
C TYR A 123 5.43 15.74 12.76
N LEU A 124 6.72 15.91 12.52
CA LEU A 124 7.78 15.34 13.35
C LEU A 124 8.86 16.37 13.64
N THR A 125 9.31 16.39 14.90
CA THR A 125 10.60 16.98 15.26
C THR A 125 11.74 16.08 14.81
N LYS A 126 12.97 16.59 14.82
CA LYS A 126 14.17 15.80 14.50
C LYS A 126 14.30 14.52 15.36
N ASP A 127 14.04 14.64 16.66
CA ASP A 127 14.18 13.51 17.59
C ASP A 127 13.07 12.47 17.39
N GLN A 128 11.83 12.91 17.16
CA GLN A 128 10.73 12.05 16.79
C GLN A 128 10.96 11.35 15.44
N ALA A 129 11.57 12.03 14.47
CA ALA A 129 11.94 11.40 13.20
C ALA A 129 12.93 10.24 13.39
N ARG A 130 13.91 10.38 14.30
CA ARG A 130 14.82 9.30 14.69
C ARG A 130 14.11 8.19 15.44
N GLU A 131 13.20 8.56 16.32
CA GLU A 131 12.43 7.63 17.12
C GLU A 131 11.55 6.74 16.25
N VAL A 132 10.72 7.31 15.34
CA VAL A 132 9.86 6.50 14.46
C VAL A 132 10.68 5.59 13.53
N VAL A 133 11.86 6.03 13.09
CA VAL A 133 12.79 5.16 12.36
C VAL A 133 13.24 3.98 13.22
N SER A 134 13.50 4.18 14.51
CA SER A 134 13.89 3.11 15.44
C SER A 134 12.76 2.07 15.62
N TRP A 135 11.49 2.45 15.49
CA TRP A 135 10.35 1.52 15.51
C TRP A 135 10.26 0.64 14.26
N GLY A 136 11.03 0.96 13.21
CA GLY A 136 11.00 0.25 11.93
C GLY A 136 10.12 0.91 10.88
N VAL A 137 9.72 2.17 11.07
CA VAL A 137 9.00 2.96 10.05
C VAL A 137 9.83 3.03 8.78
N ARG A 138 9.22 2.63 7.66
CA ARG A 138 9.80 2.61 6.31
C ARG A 138 8.68 2.62 5.28
N ASP A 139 8.99 2.45 3.99
CA ASP A 139 7.98 2.33 2.92
C ASP A 139 6.89 1.33 3.32
N SER A 140 5.64 1.81 3.36
CA SER A 140 4.48 1.00 3.75
C SER A 140 4.26 -0.23 2.87
N LYS A 141 4.79 -0.22 1.63
CA LYS A 141 4.73 -1.35 0.70
C LYS A 141 5.64 -2.52 1.13
N GLU A 142 6.64 -2.27 1.97
CA GLU A 142 7.53 -3.28 2.54
C GLU A 142 7.01 -3.87 3.85
N LEU A 143 5.90 -3.36 4.37
CA LEU A 143 5.29 -3.75 5.63
C LEU A 143 4.04 -4.61 5.41
N THR A 144 3.82 -5.57 6.30
CA THR A 144 2.55 -6.29 6.37
C THR A 144 1.46 -5.40 6.98
N ASP A 145 0.17 -5.65 6.66
CA ASP A 145 -0.93 -4.88 7.25
C ASP A 145 -0.87 -4.90 8.80
N LEU A 146 -0.48 -6.02 9.42
CA LEU A 146 -0.33 -6.11 10.88
C LEU A 146 0.78 -5.19 11.41
N GLN A 147 1.90 -5.08 10.70
CA GLN A 147 3.00 -4.16 11.07
C GLN A 147 2.54 -2.70 10.93
N ILE A 148 1.83 -2.40 9.84
CA ILE A 148 1.25 -1.08 9.57
C ILE A 148 0.30 -0.67 10.70
N THR A 149 -0.66 -1.53 11.07
CA THR A 149 -1.61 -1.24 12.16
C THR A 149 -0.89 -1.01 13.50
N LYS A 150 0.12 -1.83 13.83
CA LYS A 150 0.88 -1.66 15.08
C LYS A 150 1.68 -0.36 15.11
N LEU A 151 2.32 0.02 14.01
CA LEU A 151 3.08 1.27 13.93
C LEU A 151 2.16 2.49 13.96
N ALA A 152 1.04 2.43 13.25
CA ALA A 152 0.02 3.47 13.26
C ALA A 152 -0.56 3.69 14.67
N GLN A 153 -0.95 2.61 15.34
CA GLN A 153 -1.47 2.67 16.71
C GLN A 153 -0.45 3.26 17.66
N ARG A 154 0.81 2.76 17.62
CA ARG A 154 1.89 3.28 18.45
C ARG A 154 2.11 4.78 18.26
N PHE A 155 2.02 5.26 17.01
CA PHE A 155 2.17 6.68 16.72
C PHE A 155 1.02 7.49 17.29
N LEU A 156 -0.21 7.07 17.09
CA LEU A 156 -1.41 7.75 17.60
C LEU A 156 -1.46 7.74 19.12
N ASP A 157 -1.05 6.67 19.79
CA ASP A 157 -0.98 6.59 21.26
C ASP A 157 -0.03 7.63 21.87
N GLN A 158 0.99 8.09 21.11
CA GLN A 158 2.02 8.99 21.62
C GLN A 158 1.92 10.41 21.05
N TYR A 159 1.43 10.55 19.81
CA TYR A 159 1.54 11.77 19.01
C TYR A 159 0.27 12.01 18.18
N GLU A 160 -0.93 11.72 18.72
CA GLU A 160 -2.20 11.87 18.01
C GLU A 160 -2.37 13.26 17.41
N ASP A 161 -2.09 14.31 18.21
CA ASP A 161 -2.21 15.71 17.79
C ASP A 161 -1.29 16.10 16.61
N GLN A 162 -0.24 15.31 16.35
CA GLN A 162 0.74 15.55 15.29
C GLN A 162 0.36 14.86 13.96
N ALA A 163 -0.83 14.29 13.88
CA ALA A 163 -1.36 13.67 12.68
C ALA A 163 -2.69 14.28 12.24
N GLU A 164 -2.84 14.47 10.93
CA GLU A 164 -4.11 14.76 10.29
C GLU A 164 -4.41 13.69 9.27
N VAL A 165 -5.52 12.96 9.46
CA VAL A 165 -5.95 11.88 8.57
C VAL A 165 -7.35 12.17 8.06
N THR A 166 -7.48 12.37 6.75
CA THR A 166 -8.76 12.56 6.08
C THR A 166 -9.16 11.29 5.36
N ILE A 167 -10.30 10.70 5.74
CA ILE A 167 -10.85 9.48 5.16
C ILE A 167 -12.07 9.84 4.34
N LEU A 168 -12.02 9.65 3.02
CA LEU A 168 -13.19 9.70 2.15
C LEU A 168 -13.68 8.27 1.91
N VAL A 169 -14.65 7.82 2.71
CA VAL A 169 -15.36 6.55 2.42
C VAL A 169 -16.00 6.60 1.04
N PRO A 170 -16.25 5.45 0.36
CA PRO A 170 -16.67 5.45 -1.04
C PRO A 170 -17.86 6.35 -1.35
N GLN A 171 -18.87 6.39 -0.50
CA GLN A 171 -20.03 7.27 -0.69
C GLN A 171 -19.58 8.74 -0.76
N LEU A 172 -18.88 9.22 0.27
CA LEU A 172 -18.41 10.62 0.34
C LEU A 172 -17.42 10.95 -0.79
N TYR A 173 -16.56 9.98 -1.13
CA TYR A 173 -15.67 10.11 -2.28
C TYR A 173 -16.44 10.33 -3.58
N ASN A 174 -17.45 9.49 -3.85
CA ASN A 174 -18.25 9.56 -5.08
C ASN A 174 -19.00 10.88 -5.19
N GLU A 175 -19.60 11.38 -4.11
CA GLU A 175 -20.29 12.67 -4.04
C GLU A 175 -19.31 13.82 -4.33
N LYS A 176 -18.17 13.87 -3.62
CA LYS A 176 -17.16 14.92 -3.80
C LYS A 176 -16.56 14.87 -5.20
N TYR A 177 -16.19 13.69 -5.68
CA TYR A 177 -15.55 13.57 -6.99
C TYR A 177 -16.50 13.96 -8.14
N ALA A 178 -17.77 13.59 -8.04
CA ALA A 178 -18.80 14.05 -9.00
C ALA A 178 -18.93 15.58 -9.02
N ALA A 179 -18.86 16.23 -7.85
CA ALA A 179 -18.87 17.71 -7.78
C ALA A 179 -17.61 18.33 -8.41
N TYR A 180 -16.44 17.69 -8.27
CA TYR A 180 -15.21 18.12 -8.94
C TYR A 180 -15.33 17.99 -10.46
N GLN A 181 -15.81 16.85 -10.95
CA GLN A 181 -16.01 16.61 -12.38
C GLN A 181 -16.97 17.62 -13.02
N LYS A 182 -18.07 17.99 -12.35
CA LYS A 182 -19.01 19.03 -12.82
C LYS A 182 -18.34 20.39 -13.01
N ASN A 183 -17.25 20.65 -12.28
CA ASN A 183 -16.47 21.88 -12.38
C ASN A 183 -15.21 21.73 -13.24
N GLY A 184 -15.12 20.70 -14.09
CA GLY A 184 -13.98 20.43 -14.98
C GLY A 184 -12.70 20.02 -14.25
N LYS A 185 -12.80 19.63 -12.97
CA LYS A 185 -11.69 19.19 -12.14
C LYS A 185 -11.59 17.66 -12.12
N ASN A 186 -10.43 17.15 -11.76
CA ASN A 186 -10.12 15.72 -11.74
C ASN A 186 -9.66 15.24 -10.34
N LEU A 187 -9.25 13.97 -10.25
CA LEU A 187 -8.79 13.37 -8.99
C LEU A 187 -7.56 14.07 -8.40
N ASN A 188 -6.66 14.57 -9.24
CA ASN A 188 -5.47 15.27 -8.74
C ASN A 188 -5.84 16.61 -8.09
N ASP A 189 -6.88 17.30 -8.59
CA ASP A 189 -7.41 18.50 -7.95
C ASP A 189 -8.01 18.18 -6.58
N LEU A 190 -8.78 17.09 -6.47
CA LEU A 190 -9.34 16.63 -5.19
C LEU A 190 -8.23 16.29 -4.19
N LEU A 191 -7.22 15.51 -4.62
CA LEU A 191 -6.08 15.17 -3.77
C LEU A 191 -5.29 16.41 -3.34
N THR A 192 -5.07 17.36 -4.25
CA THR A 192 -4.42 18.65 -3.93
C THR A 192 -5.17 19.39 -2.83
N ASP A 193 -6.50 19.44 -2.91
CA ASP A 193 -7.31 20.12 -1.91
C ASP A 193 -7.28 19.40 -0.55
N LEU A 194 -7.27 18.06 -0.53
CA LEU A 194 -7.20 17.26 0.69
C LEU A 194 -5.83 17.38 1.37
N HIS A 195 -4.75 17.21 0.62
CA HIS A 195 -3.40 17.37 1.15
C HIS A 195 -3.19 18.77 1.70
N PHE A 196 -3.62 19.81 0.94
CA PHE A 196 -3.51 21.19 1.37
C PHE A 196 -4.27 21.45 2.69
N ALA A 197 -5.47 20.91 2.85
CA ALA A 197 -6.26 21.06 4.07
C ALA A 197 -5.55 20.44 5.28
N ASN A 198 -5.02 19.22 5.15
CA ASN A 198 -4.31 18.54 6.24
C ASN A 198 -3.01 19.29 6.61
N MET A 199 -2.21 19.68 5.60
CA MET A 199 -0.99 20.47 5.85
C MET A 199 -1.30 21.78 6.55
N LYS A 200 -2.35 22.50 6.11
CA LYS A 200 -2.74 23.78 6.70
C LYS A 200 -3.15 23.63 8.17
N LYS A 201 -3.86 22.57 8.52
CA LYS A 201 -4.25 22.31 9.92
C LYS A 201 -3.01 22.10 10.80
N LEU A 202 -2.07 21.25 10.38
CA LEU A 202 -0.85 21.02 11.15
C LEU A 202 0.01 22.29 11.27
N LEU A 203 0.09 23.12 10.21
CA LEU A 203 0.80 24.40 10.26
C LEU A 203 0.21 25.41 11.25
N GLN A 204 -1.07 25.30 11.58
CA GLN A 204 -1.70 26.15 12.60
C GLN A 204 -1.29 25.75 14.02
N CYS A 205 -0.91 24.49 14.21
CA CYS A 205 -0.61 23.92 15.53
C CYS A 205 0.90 23.75 15.77
N PHE A 206 1.69 23.56 14.70
CA PHE A 206 3.09 23.16 14.82
C PHE A 206 4.02 24.03 13.97
N PRO A 207 5.21 24.40 14.49
CA PRO A 207 6.20 25.24 13.79
C PRO A 207 7.02 24.41 12.80
N ALA A 208 6.42 24.00 11.69
CA ALA A 208 7.17 23.26 10.66
C ALA A 208 8.06 24.21 9.87
N GLU A 209 9.31 23.79 9.65
CA GLU A 209 10.30 24.52 8.85
C GLU A 209 10.34 24.03 7.40
N GLN A 210 9.82 22.83 7.15
CA GLN A 210 9.70 22.25 5.81
C GLN A 210 8.49 21.32 5.72
N ILE A 211 7.88 21.29 4.54
CA ILE A 211 6.85 20.31 4.19
C ILE A 211 7.35 19.44 3.07
N ILE A 212 7.11 18.12 3.18
CA ILE A 212 7.48 17.14 2.18
C ILE A 212 6.22 16.35 1.80
N LEU A 213 5.88 16.42 0.52
CA LEU A 213 4.74 15.73 -0.05
C LEU A 213 5.23 14.65 -1.02
N ASP A 214 4.80 13.40 -0.85
CA ASP A 214 5.00 12.41 -1.91
C ASP A 214 4.28 12.84 -3.17
N ARG A 215 5.00 12.84 -4.29
CA ARG A 215 4.52 13.45 -5.54
C ARG A 215 3.47 12.56 -6.22
N PHE A 216 2.21 12.92 -6.12
CA PHE A 216 1.09 12.21 -6.72
C PHE A 216 0.61 12.81 -8.05
N ALA A 217 1.00 14.06 -8.38
CA ALA A 217 0.55 14.81 -9.56
C ALA A 217 1.65 15.78 -10.06
N ARG A 218 1.29 16.64 -11.01
CA ARG A 218 2.15 17.76 -11.42
C ARG A 218 2.28 18.76 -10.27
N GLU A 219 3.49 19.25 -10.05
CA GLU A 219 3.83 20.11 -8.91
C GLU A 219 3.08 21.45 -8.91
N GLU A 220 2.76 21.96 -10.10
CA GLU A 220 2.16 23.29 -10.30
C GLU A 220 0.80 23.45 -9.60
N LEU A 221 0.01 22.36 -9.51
CA LEU A 221 -1.30 22.41 -8.85
C LEU A 221 -1.16 22.81 -7.38
N MET A 222 -0.27 22.14 -6.67
CA MET A 222 -0.03 22.41 -5.25
C MET A 222 0.74 23.72 -5.06
N GLN A 223 1.73 24.02 -5.89
CA GLN A 223 2.49 25.28 -5.82
C GLN A 223 1.60 26.50 -6.00
N LYS A 224 0.68 26.48 -6.98
CA LYS A 224 -0.29 27.56 -7.17
C LYS A 224 -1.15 27.77 -5.93
N LYS A 225 -1.63 26.68 -5.33
CA LYS A 225 -2.48 26.74 -4.12
C LYS A 225 -1.69 27.27 -2.92
N TRP A 226 -0.43 26.85 -2.81
CA TRP A 226 0.51 27.27 -1.77
C TRP A 226 0.78 28.79 -1.83
N ALA A 227 1.10 29.28 -3.02
CA ALA A 227 1.34 30.69 -3.28
C ALA A 227 0.06 31.53 -3.02
N THR A 228 -1.11 31.07 -3.46
CA THR A 228 -2.39 31.75 -3.22
C THR A 228 -2.70 31.88 -1.73
N ALA A 229 -2.32 30.89 -0.93
CA ALA A 229 -2.50 30.91 0.52
C ALA A 229 -1.41 31.72 1.26
N GLN A 230 -0.43 32.27 0.54
CA GLN A 230 0.71 33.06 1.09
C GLN A 230 1.48 32.30 2.19
N ILE A 231 1.58 30.97 2.07
CA ILE A 231 2.34 30.16 3.01
C ILE A 231 3.83 30.24 2.66
N THR A 232 4.65 30.66 3.61
CA THR A 232 6.10 30.87 3.43
C THR A 232 6.95 29.63 3.72
N VAL A 233 6.39 28.62 4.41
CA VAL A 233 7.10 27.38 4.69
C VAL A 233 7.43 26.66 3.38
N PRO A 234 8.70 26.27 3.14
CA PRO A 234 9.10 25.58 1.91
C PRO A 234 8.35 24.25 1.72
N LEU A 235 7.83 24.03 0.51
CA LEU A 235 7.16 22.80 0.10
C LEU A 235 8.01 22.04 -0.92
N LEU A 236 8.46 20.85 -0.54
CA LEU A 236 9.15 19.91 -1.41
C LEU A 236 8.17 18.82 -1.88
N GLN A 237 7.91 18.75 -3.18
CA GLN A 237 7.19 17.65 -3.80
C GLN A 237 8.21 16.70 -4.44
N THR A 238 8.28 15.46 -3.99
CA THR A 238 9.32 14.54 -4.43
C THR A 238 8.79 13.12 -4.66
N PRO A 239 9.20 12.44 -5.73
CA PRO A 239 8.92 11.03 -5.85
C PRO A 239 9.70 10.25 -4.78
N ARG A 240 9.13 9.15 -4.32
CA ARG A 240 9.70 8.34 -3.22
C ARG A 240 9.88 9.17 -1.94
N GLY A 241 8.85 9.90 -1.59
CA GLY A 241 8.82 10.71 -0.36
C GLY A 241 8.97 9.86 0.90
N GLU A 242 8.64 8.56 0.86
CA GLU A 242 8.77 7.60 1.95
C GLU A 242 10.20 7.44 2.51
N ARG A 243 11.21 7.92 1.81
CA ARG A 243 12.59 8.02 2.36
C ARG A 243 12.71 9.03 3.50
N TYR A 244 11.76 9.94 3.63
CA TYR A 244 11.67 10.89 4.73
C TYR A 244 10.76 10.33 5.82
N PRO A 245 11.20 10.25 7.09
CA PRO A 245 10.45 9.61 8.17
C PRO A 245 9.03 10.13 8.36
N ALA A 246 8.81 11.44 8.22
CA ALA A 246 7.48 12.05 8.34
C ALA A 246 6.53 11.59 7.22
N VAL A 247 7.02 11.48 5.98
CA VAL A 247 6.24 10.96 4.84
C VAL A 247 5.98 9.46 5.01
N ALA A 248 6.99 8.69 5.41
CA ALA A 248 6.83 7.26 5.67
C ALA A 248 5.78 6.99 6.77
N MET A 249 5.77 7.82 7.82
CA MET A 249 4.76 7.71 8.88
C MET A 249 3.37 8.11 8.38
N ALA A 250 3.25 9.18 7.57
CA ALA A 250 2.00 9.57 6.92
C ALA A 250 1.48 8.44 6.01
N SER A 251 2.35 7.79 5.22
CA SER A 251 2.03 6.62 4.39
C SER A 251 1.47 5.47 5.23
N ILE A 252 2.09 5.18 6.36
CA ILE A 252 1.64 4.13 7.30
C ILE A 252 0.26 4.48 7.88
N LEU A 253 0.02 5.72 8.32
CA LEU A 253 -1.28 6.14 8.83
C LEU A 253 -2.36 6.09 7.76
N ALA A 254 -2.07 6.59 6.56
CA ALA A 254 -3.00 6.53 5.44
C ALA A 254 -3.35 5.06 5.08
N ARG A 255 -2.35 4.18 5.08
CA ARG A 255 -2.55 2.75 4.79
C ARG A 255 -3.31 2.03 5.89
N ALA A 256 -3.02 2.28 7.17
CA ALA A 256 -3.77 1.72 8.30
C ALA A 256 -5.25 2.09 8.20
N ALA A 257 -5.55 3.38 8.07
CA ALA A 257 -6.92 3.86 7.94
C ALA A 257 -7.64 3.30 6.71
N PHE A 258 -6.93 3.12 5.58
CA PHE A 258 -7.47 2.45 4.40
C PHE A 258 -7.85 1.00 4.68
N VAL A 259 -6.96 0.23 5.30
CA VAL A 259 -7.17 -1.20 5.60
C VAL A 259 -8.31 -1.39 6.58
N ASP A 260 -8.36 -0.58 7.63
CA ASP A 260 -9.40 -0.65 8.67
C ASP A 260 -10.77 -0.31 8.10
N THR A 261 -10.88 0.79 7.34
CA THR A 261 -12.13 1.18 6.68
C THR A 261 -12.57 0.13 5.65
N LEU A 262 -11.64 -0.45 4.88
CA LEU A 262 -11.96 -1.52 3.93
C LEU A 262 -12.51 -2.76 4.65
N ALA A 263 -11.93 -3.12 5.80
CA ALA A 263 -12.40 -4.21 6.64
C ALA A 263 -13.77 -3.92 7.25
N GLU A 264 -14.05 -2.69 7.69
CA GLU A 264 -15.36 -2.26 8.18
C GLU A 264 -16.45 -2.37 7.10
N LEU A 265 -16.15 -1.88 5.90
CA LEU A 265 -17.05 -2.03 4.75
C LEU A 265 -17.31 -3.52 4.45
N GLY A 266 -16.27 -4.36 4.52
CA GLY A 266 -16.40 -5.80 4.36
C GLY A 266 -17.33 -6.44 5.41
N ARG A 267 -17.15 -6.08 6.69
CA ARG A 267 -18.04 -6.56 7.80
C ARG A 267 -19.49 -6.18 7.57
N LYS A 268 -19.78 -4.97 7.09
CA LYS A 268 -21.15 -4.51 6.79
C LYS A 268 -21.87 -5.41 5.78
N TYR A 269 -21.12 -6.00 4.83
CA TYR A 269 -21.67 -6.87 3.79
C TYR A 269 -21.31 -8.36 4.00
N TYR A 270 -20.82 -8.73 5.18
CA TYR A 270 -20.42 -10.11 5.53
C TYR A 270 -19.45 -10.73 4.52
N THR A 271 -18.50 -9.92 4.04
CA THR A 271 -17.52 -10.33 3.01
C THR A 271 -16.16 -9.68 3.22
N THR A 272 -15.14 -10.17 2.53
CA THR A 272 -13.82 -9.53 2.47
C THR A 272 -13.67 -8.80 1.15
N LEU A 273 -13.43 -7.48 1.21
CA LEU A 273 -13.23 -6.65 0.02
C LEU A 273 -11.79 -6.78 -0.47
N PRO A 274 -11.55 -7.17 -1.73
CA PRO A 274 -10.22 -7.24 -2.29
C PRO A 274 -9.63 -5.85 -2.55
N LYS A 275 -8.30 -5.73 -2.41
CA LYS A 275 -7.52 -4.52 -2.66
C LYS A 275 -7.12 -4.40 -4.13
N GLY A 276 -6.78 -3.18 -4.55
CA GLY A 276 -6.26 -2.88 -5.89
C GLY A 276 -7.33 -2.75 -6.97
N ALA A 277 -6.92 -3.02 -8.22
CA ALA A 277 -7.77 -2.92 -9.42
C ALA A 277 -7.66 -4.16 -10.33
N SER A 278 -7.21 -5.28 -9.77
CA SER A 278 -6.90 -6.52 -10.47
C SER A 278 -8.15 -7.28 -10.96
N PHE A 279 -7.92 -8.39 -11.65
CA PHE A 279 -8.97 -9.33 -12.03
C PHE A 279 -9.78 -9.83 -10.83
N MET A 280 -9.14 -10.05 -9.67
CA MET A 280 -9.82 -10.48 -8.44
C MET A 280 -10.90 -9.49 -8.01
N VAL A 281 -10.65 -8.18 -8.14
CA VAL A 281 -11.65 -7.14 -7.86
C VAL A 281 -12.82 -7.22 -8.84
N ARG A 282 -12.55 -7.46 -10.12
CA ARG A 282 -13.60 -7.63 -11.14
C ARG A 282 -14.46 -8.88 -10.89
N GLN A 283 -13.86 -10.00 -10.50
CA GLN A 283 -14.59 -11.22 -10.13
C GLN A 283 -15.43 -11.00 -8.88
N PHE A 284 -14.86 -10.37 -7.85
CA PHE A 284 -15.59 -10.01 -6.63
C PHE A 284 -16.82 -9.16 -6.96
N LEU A 285 -16.65 -8.09 -7.73
CA LEU A 285 -17.75 -7.22 -8.12
C LEU A 285 -18.84 -7.95 -8.92
N ALA A 286 -18.46 -8.87 -9.80
CA ALA A 286 -19.43 -9.69 -10.56
C ALA A 286 -20.30 -10.56 -9.63
N SER A 287 -19.71 -11.19 -8.62
CA SER A 287 -20.44 -11.97 -7.62
C SER A 287 -21.24 -11.09 -6.67
N PHE A 288 -20.69 -9.95 -6.25
CA PHE A 288 -21.36 -9.02 -5.34
C PHE A 288 -22.60 -8.40 -5.98
N ALA A 289 -22.52 -7.99 -7.25
CA ALA A 289 -23.63 -7.40 -8.01
C ALA A 289 -24.80 -8.37 -8.26
N GLN A 290 -24.60 -9.68 -8.17
CA GLN A 290 -25.71 -10.66 -8.23
C GLN A 290 -26.58 -10.67 -6.98
N LYS A 291 -26.07 -10.18 -5.86
CA LYS A 291 -26.71 -10.26 -4.53
C LYS A 291 -27.09 -8.90 -3.96
N HIS A 292 -26.57 -7.82 -4.54
CA HIS A 292 -26.66 -6.47 -4.01
C HIS A 292 -27.07 -5.46 -5.07
N ALA A 293 -27.78 -4.42 -4.67
CA ALA A 293 -28.21 -3.35 -5.57
C ALA A 293 -27.06 -2.44 -6.01
N GLN A 294 -27.26 -1.68 -7.07
CA GLN A 294 -26.28 -0.71 -7.59
C GLN A 294 -25.80 0.28 -6.50
N LYS A 295 -26.69 0.73 -5.62
CA LYS A 295 -26.33 1.60 -4.49
C LYS A 295 -25.30 0.98 -3.55
N ASP A 296 -25.34 -0.34 -3.34
CA ASP A 296 -24.41 -1.04 -2.47
C ASP A 296 -23.02 -1.10 -3.11
N LEU A 297 -22.94 -1.23 -4.44
CA LEU A 297 -21.68 -1.10 -5.19
C LEU A 297 -21.06 0.27 -5.01
N GLN A 298 -21.86 1.35 -5.00
CA GLN A 298 -21.39 2.72 -4.74
C GLN A 298 -20.92 2.94 -3.30
N MET A 299 -21.47 2.16 -2.35
CA MET A 299 -21.08 2.21 -0.94
C MET A 299 -19.75 1.52 -0.65
N ILE A 300 -19.30 0.61 -1.52
CA ILE A 300 -18.05 -0.13 -1.33
C ILE A 300 -16.93 0.31 -2.27
N GLY A 301 -17.21 1.06 -3.35
CA GLY A 301 -16.23 1.37 -4.37
C GLY A 301 -16.29 2.79 -4.93
N LYS A 302 -15.18 3.20 -5.52
CA LYS A 302 -14.98 4.49 -6.17
C LYS A 302 -15.55 4.43 -7.60
N TRP A 303 -16.73 5.00 -7.77
CA TRP A 303 -17.61 4.82 -8.94
C TRP A 303 -17.00 5.29 -10.27
N HIS A 304 -16.00 6.16 -10.23
CA HIS A 304 -15.34 6.67 -11.45
C HIS A 304 -14.45 5.65 -12.18
N PHE A 305 -14.06 4.54 -11.51
CA PHE A 305 -13.26 3.51 -12.16
C PHE A 305 -14.05 2.81 -13.27
N SER A 306 -13.41 2.58 -14.43
CA SER A 306 -14.02 1.87 -15.57
C SER A 306 -14.49 0.44 -15.22
N THR A 307 -13.96 -0.13 -14.14
CA THR A 307 -14.43 -1.41 -13.59
C THR A 307 -15.94 -1.41 -13.30
N PHE A 308 -16.54 -0.22 -13.02
CA PHE A 308 -17.96 -0.07 -12.75
C PHE A 308 -18.82 0.23 -14.00
N ASP A 309 -18.24 0.44 -15.18
CA ASP A 309 -19.00 0.85 -16.39
C ASP A 309 -20.16 -0.07 -16.72
N ARG A 310 -19.99 -1.38 -16.52
CA ARG A 310 -21.06 -2.37 -16.75
C ARG A 310 -22.15 -2.41 -15.69
N TYR A 311 -22.02 -1.65 -14.60
CA TYR A 311 -22.98 -1.58 -13.51
C TYR A 311 -23.66 -0.20 -13.39
N ARG A 312 -23.34 0.73 -14.30
CA ARG A 312 -23.95 2.07 -14.39
C ARG A 312 -25.30 2.06 -15.08
#